data_449ce569a66fff57a9110e6bd25518ef
#
_entry.id   449ce569a66fff57a9110e6bd25518ef
#
_cell.length_a   1.000
_cell.length_b   1.000
_cell.length_c   1.000
_cell.angle_alpha   90.00
_cell.angle_beta   90.00
_cell.angle_gamma   90.00
#
_symmetry.space_group_name_H-M   'P 1'
#
loop_
_entity.id
_entity.type
_entity.pdbx_description
1 polymer ?
#
loop_
_entity_poly.entity_id
_entity_poly.type
_entity_poly.pdbx_seq_one_letter_code
_entity_poly.pdbx_strand_id
1 'polypeptide(L)'
;SGRDSAHFIKQGYNVTAIDASQPLCDMATELLGQPVACMDFEAIDWKSEFDGIWACASLLHVERSRLCAITQTMSDALKPSGVLYASFKYGKSERIKDGRNFTDMDEHLIEMLFENVSGITLEEMWVTEDRRVTNENKWINILARKNLKP
;
A
#
# COMPACT_ATOMS: atom_id res chain seq x y z
N SER A 1 -4.31 2.86 12.06
CA SER A 1 -4.27 3.53 13.36
C SER A 1 -3.23 4.66 13.45
N GLY A 2 -2.44 4.89 12.44
CA GLY A 2 -1.48 5.99 12.36
C GLY A 2 -0.09 5.72 12.93
N ARG A 3 0.20 4.51 13.37
CA ARG A 3 1.51 4.15 13.95
C ARG A 3 2.68 4.39 12.98
N ASP A 4 2.55 3.91 11.75
CA ASP A 4 3.61 4.07 10.74
C ASP A 4 3.74 5.54 10.33
N SER A 5 2.63 6.25 10.18
CA SER A 5 2.63 7.69 9.90
C SER A 5 3.33 8.47 11.02
N ALA A 6 3.07 8.14 12.28
CA ALA A 6 3.74 8.77 13.42
C ALA A 6 5.25 8.56 13.35
N HIS A 7 5.69 7.36 12.99
CA HIS A 7 7.11 7.05 12.82
C HIS A 7 7.74 7.89 11.71
N PHE A 8 7.10 7.99 10.55
CA PHE A 8 7.60 8.81 9.44
C PHE A 8 7.66 10.30 9.78
N ILE A 9 6.64 10.81 10.46
CA ILE A 9 6.64 12.22 10.92
C ILE A 9 7.83 12.46 11.86
N LYS A 10 8.08 11.54 12.80
CA LYS A 10 9.20 11.63 13.73
C LYS A 10 10.56 11.63 13.01
N GLN A 11 10.65 10.94 11.87
CA GLN A 11 11.84 10.91 11.04
C GLN A 11 12.00 12.17 10.15
N GLY A 12 11.08 13.10 10.22
CA GLY A 12 11.15 14.37 9.49
C GLY A 12 10.41 14.39 8.13
N TYR A 13 9.66 13.35 7.81
CA TYR A 13 8.89 13.32 6.58
C TYR A 13 7.61 14.14 6.70
N ASN A 14 7.21 14.76 5.61
CA ASN A 14 5.92 15.39 5.48
C ASN A 14 4.90 14.33 5.03
N VAL A 15 3.99 13.94 5.91
CA VAL A 15 3.12 12.79 5.72
C VAL A 15 1.69 13.22 5.41
N THR A 16 1.13 12.66 4.33
CA THR A 16 -0.30 12.67 4.04
C THR A 16 -0.83 11.26 4.30
N ALA A 17 -1.75 11.12 5.24
CA ALA A 17 -2.31 9.82 5.62
C ALA A 17 -3.78 9.73 5.25
N ILE A 18 -4.19 8.56 4.77
CA ILE A 18 -5.59 8.26 4.46
C ILE A 18 -5.99 6.92 5.07
N ASP A 19 -7.29 6.77 5.33
CA ASP A 19 -7.90 5.49 5.69
C ASP A 19 -9.35 5.50 5.21
N ALA A 20 -9.90 4.34 4.88
CA ALA A 20 -11.29 4.24 4.47
C ALA A 20 -12.25 4.21 5.66
N SER A 21 -11.77 3.95 6.85
CA SER A 21 -12.56 3.84 8.08
C SER A 21 -12.55 5.16 8.86
N GLN A 22 -13.72 5.78 9.03
CA GLN A 22 -13.81 7.03 9.80
C GLN A 22 -13.31 6.88 11.24
N PRO A 23 -13.67 5.82 11.99
CA PRO A 23 -13.10 5.63 13.33
C PRO A 23 -11.57 5.56 13.34
N LEU A 24 -10.97 4.90 12.36
CA LEU A 24 -9.50 4.81 12.26
C LEU A 24 -8.88 6.16 11.88
N CYS A 25 -9.54 6.93 11.01
CA CYS A 25 -9.12 8.30 10.69
C CYS A 25 -9.13 9.19 11.93
N ASP A 26 -10.18 9.10 12.74
CA ASP A 26 -10.33 9.89 13.97
C ASP A 26 -9.21 9.56 14.97
N MET A 27 -8.96 8.27 15.19
CA MET A 27 -7.89 7.79 16.07
C MET A 27 -6.51 8.25 15.56
N ALA A 28 -6.26 8.13 14.28
CA ALA A 28 -4.99 8.55 13.68
C ALA A 28 -4.82 10.06 13.76
N THR A 29 -5.86 10.84 13.50
CA THR A 29 -5.84 12.30 13.62
C THR A 29 -5.46 12.74 15.03
N GLU A 30 -6.02 12.10 16.04
CA GLU A 30 -5.66 12.37 17.43
C GLU A 30 -4.20 12.01 17.73
N LEU A 31 -3.76 10.85 17.28
CA LEU A 31 -2.38 10.38 17.50
C LEU A 31 -1.36 11.28 16.81
N LEU A 32 -1.63 11.69 15.57
CA LEU A 32 -0.67 12.42 14.74
C LEU A 32 -0.69 13.93 14.99
N GLY A 33 -1.77 14.46 15.56
CA GLY A 33 -1.95 15.90 15.72
C GLY A 33 -2.14 16.62 14.38
N GLN A 34 -2.50 15.89 13.32
CA GLN A 34 -2.81 16.44 12.00
C GLN A 34 -3.97 15.67 11.38
N PRO A 35 -4.75 16.29 10.47
CA PRO A 35 -5.87 15.60 9.84
C PRO A 35 -5.45 14.37 9.03
N VAL A 36 -6.23 13.30 9.16
CA VAL A 36 -6.14 12.11 8.31
C VAL A 36 -7.41 12.07 7.46
N ALA A 37 -7.25 12.01 6.15
CA ALA A 37 -8.40 12.02 5.25
C ALA A 37 -9.11 10.66 5.26
N CYS A 38 -10.43 10.69 5.43
CA CYS A 38 -11.24 9.48 5.27
C CYS A 38 -11.57 9.33 3.79
N MET A 39 -10.82 8.48 3.11
CA MET A 39 -11.04 8.20 1.69
C MET A 39 -10.56 6.78 1.38
N ASP A 40 -11.19 6.15 0.40
CA ASP A 40 -10.74 4.87 -0.12
C ASP A 40 -9.80 5.08 -1.33
N PHE A 41 -9.23 3.98 -1.82
CA PHE A 41 -8.24 4.03 -2.90
C PHE A 41 -8.79 4.61 -4.20
N GLU A 42 -10.08 4.39 -4.48
CA GLU A 42 -10.72 4.89 -5.70
C GLU A 42 -10.85 6.40 -5.73
N ALA A 43 -10.85 7.04 -4.58
CA ALA A 43 -10.94 8.50 -4.47
C ALA A 43 -9.61 9.22 -4.67
N ILE A 44 -8.50 8.48 -4.75
CA ILE A 44 -7.18 9.06 -4.95
C ILE A 44 -7.07 9.62 -6.37
N ASP A 45 -6.76 10.91 -6.47
CA ASP A 45 -6.60 11.61 -7.74
C ASP A 45 -5.30 12.43 -7.82
N TRP A 46 -4.39 12.23 -6.89
CA TRP A 46 -3.09 12.90 -6.90
C TRP A 46 -2.26 12.54 -8.12
N LYS A 47 -1.51 13.51 -8.63
CA LYS A 47 -0.58 13.34 -9.76
C LYS A 47 0.77 13.94 -9.39
N SER A 48 1.83 13.12 -9.45
CA SER A 48 3.21 13.57 -9.17
C SER A 48 3.33 14.38 -7.86
N GLU A 49 2.69 13.92 -6.81
CA GLU A 49 2.63 14.61 -5.51
C GLU A 49 3.67 14.09 -4.51
N PHE A 50 3.98 12.79 -4.54
CA PHE A 50 4.70 12.14 -3.45
C PHE A 50 6.04 11.58 -3.88
N ASP A 51 7.02 11.69 -2.99
CA ASP A 51 8.32 11.03 -3.13
C ASP A 51 8.27 9.57 -2.75
N GLY A 52 7.32 9.19 -1.88
CA GLY A 52 7.11 7.81 -1.47
C GLY A 52 5.66 7.53 -1.08
N ILE A 53 5.23 6.30 -1.29
CA ILE A 53 3.94 5.79 -0.85
C ILE A 53 4.19 4.53 -0.02
N TRP A 54 3.63 4.51 1.19
CA TRP A 54 3.72 3.40 2.12
C TRP A 54 2.36 2.73 2.25
N ALA A 55 2.21 1.55 1.64
CA ALA A 55 0.97 0.78 1.62
C ALA A 55 1.15 -0.56 2.36
N CYS A 56 1.53 -0.47 3.62
CA CYS A 56 1.76 -1.63 4.48
C CYS A 56 0.44 -2.28 4.88
N ALA A 57 0.24 -3.53 4.49
CA ALA A 57 -0.94 -4.33 4.83
C ALA A 57 -2.27 -3.62 4.53
N SER A 58 -2.33 -2.88 3.43
CA SER A 58 -3.52 -2.12 3.04
C SER A 58 -4.11 -2.57 1.71
N LEU A 59 -3.29 -2.73 0.68
CA LEU A 59 -3.74 -3.18 -0.64
C LEU A 59 -4.30 -4.60 -0.64
N LEU A 60 -3.99 -5.39 0.37
CA LEU A 60 -4.51 -6.74 0.51
C LEU A 60 -6.04 -6.79 0.65
N HIS A 61 -6.67 -5.67 0.98
CA HIS A 61 -8.13 -5.57 1.06
C HIS A 61 -8.78 -5.16 -0.26
N VAL A 62 -8.01 -4.88 -1.29
CA VAL A 62 -8.51 -4.59 -2.64
C VAL A 62 -8.76 -5.91 -3.37
N GLU A 63 -9.92 -6.03 -4.02
CA GLU A 63 -10.22 -7.17 -4.87
C GLU A 63 -9.15 -7.32 -5.96
N ARG A 64 -8.75 -8.56 -6.27
CA ARG A 64 -7.70 -8.83 -7.25
C ARG A 64 -7.97 -8.17 -8.60
N SER A 65 -9.23 -8.20 -9.05
CA SER A 65 -9.64 -7.58 -10.30
C SER A 65 -9.43 -6.07 -10.35
N ARG A 66 -9.30 -5.41 -9.20
CA ARG A 66 -9.13 -3.96 -9.07
C ARG A 66 -7.71 -3.54 -8.74
N LEU A 67 -6.83 -4.49 -8.39
CA LEU A 67 -5.46 -4.17 -7.96
C LEU A 67 -4.67 -3.42 -9.02
N CYS A 68 -4.82 -3.77 -10.29
CA CYS A 68 -4.09 -3.12 -11.37
C CYS A 68 -4.45 -1.62 -11.46
N ALA A 69 -5.74 -1.31 -11.44
CA ALA A 69 -6.22 0.08 -11.50
C ALA A 69 -5.77 0.90 -10.27
N ILE A 70 -5.84 0.32 -9.08
CA ILE A 70 -5.42 0.99 -7.85
C ILE A 70 -3.91 1.20 -7.84
N THR A 71 -3.13 0.21 -8.24
CA THR A 71 -1.67 0.33 -8.33
C THR A 71 -1.26 1.38 -9.37
N GLN A 72 -2.00 1.48 -10.49
CA GLN A 72 -1.79 2.54 -11.47
C GLN A 72 -2.05 3.92 -10.87
N THR A 73 -3.10 4.07 -10.08
CA THR A 73 -3.39 5.32 -9.36
C THR A 73 -2.23 5.72 -8.44
N MET A 74 -1.65 4.75 -7.74
CA MET A 74 -0.49 5.01 -6.88
C MET A 74 0.75 5.38 -7.69
N SER A 75 0.98 4.72 -8.82
CA SER A 75 2.06 5.09 -9.74
C SER A 75 1.91 6.53 -10.22
N ASP A 76 0.68 6.92 -10.59
CA ASP A 76 0.40 8.27 -11.07
C ASP A 76 0.62 9.34 -9.98
N ALA A 77 0.37 8.99 -8.73
CA ALA A 77 0.56 9.88 -7.58
C ALA A 77 2.03 10.10 -7.22
N LEU A 78 2.93 9.23 -7.67
CA LEU A 78 4.36 9.35 -7.39
C LEU A 78 5.03 10.33 -8.35
N LYS A 79 5.94 11.14 -7.80
CA LYS A 79 6.91 11.91 -8.59
C LYS A 79 7.89 10.97 -9.31
N PRO A 80 8.54 11.41 -10.39
CA PRO A 80 9.62 10.63 -11.00
C PRO A 80 10.65 10.20 -9.95
N SER A 81 11.10 8.95 -10.02
CA SER A 81 11.99 8.28 -9.05
C SER A 81 11.37 8.02 -7.68
N GLY A 82 10.12 8.36 -7.46
CA GLY A 82 9.41 8.04 -6.21
C GLY A 82 9.25 6.54 -6.02
N VAL A 83 9.08 6.12 -4.78
CA VAL A 83 9.07 4.71 -4.40
C VAL A 83 7.72 4.31 -3.81
N LEU A 84 7.20 3.17 -4.27
CA LEU A 84 6.05 2.50 -3.66
C LEU A 84 6.54 1.31 -2.86
N TYR A 85 6.18 1.27 -1.58
CA TYR A 85 6.25 0.06 -0.76
C TYR A 85 4.83 -0.49 -0.57
N ALA A 86 4.68 -1.81 -0.72
CA ALA A 86 3.42 -2.48 -0.41
C ALA A 86 3.69 -3.86 0.18
N SER A 87 2.74 -4.37 0.96
CA SER A 87 2.82 -5.73 1.49
C SER A 87 1.46 -6.42 1.41
N PHE A 88 1.52 -7.73 1.17
CA PHE A 88 0.37 -8.62 1.07
C PHE A 88 0.64 -9.88 1.87
N LYS A 89 -0.41 -10.58 2.27
CA LYS A 89 -0.23 -11.95 2.73
C LYS A 89 0.26 -12.82 1.58
N TYR A 90 1.20 -13.69 1.88
CA TYR A 90 1.80 -14.58 0.89
C TYR A 90 0.83 -15.71 0.53
N GLY A 91 0.55 -15.88 -0.73
CA GLY A 91 -0.30 -16.97 -1.23
C GLY A 91 -0.98 -16.61 -2.54
N LYS A 92 -1.99 -17.39 -2.89
CA LYS A 92 -2.72 -17.26 -4.17
C LYS A 92 -4.23 -17.09 -4.00
N SER A 93 -4.74 -17.14 -2.76
CA SER A 93 -6.18 -17.10 -2.53
C SER A 93 -6.73 -15.68 -2.52
N GLU A 94 -8.00 -15.59 -2.87
CA GLU A 94 -8.82 -14.42 -2.63
C GLU A 94 -10.06 -14.88 -1.88
N ARG A 95 -10.42 -14.18 -0.81
CA ARG A 95 -11.51 -14.57 0.06
C ARG A 95 -12.13 -13.37 0.75
N ILE A 96 -13.36 -13.55 1.21
CA ILE A 96 -14.02 -12.59 2.11
C ILE A 96 -14.06 -13.20 3.49
N LYS A 97 -13.58 -12.48 4.49
CA LYS A 97 -13.58 -12.88 5.89
C LYS A 97 -14.01 -11.70 6.75
N ASP A 98 -15.03 -11.90 7.59
CA ASP A 98 -15.59 -10.87 8.46
C ASP A 98 -15.98 -9.60 7.68
N GLY A 99 -16.57 -9.78 6.49
CA GLY A 99 -17.03 -8.71 5.62
C GLY A 99 -15.92 -7.95 4.88
N ARG A 100 -14.68 -8.41 4.97
CA ARG A 100 -13.52 -7.78 4.32
C ARG A 100 -12.92 -8.70 3.27
N ASN A 101 -12.54 -8.12 2.14
CA ASN A 101 -11.79 -8.85 1.12
C ASN A 101 -10.34 -9.07 1.56
N PHE A 102 -9.79 -10.24 1.25
CA PHE A 102 -8.38 -10.55 1.42
C PHE A 102 -7.83 -11.14 0.12
N THR A 103 -6.88 -10.44 -0.46
CA THR A 103 -6.19 -10.84 -1.68
C THR A 103 -4.75 -11.20 -1.31
N ASP A 104 -4.43 -12.47 -1.37
CA ASP A 104 -3.04 -12.94 -1.17
C ASP A 104 -2.28 -12.77 -2.49
N MET A 105 -0.98 -12.56 -2.38
CA MET A 105 -0.08 -12.45 -3.53
C MET A 105 1.16 -13.31 -3.33
N ASP A 106 1.66 -13.86 -4.41
CA ASP A 106 2.98 -14.50 -4.47
C ASP A 106 3.85 -13.78 -5.51
N GLU A 107 5.07 -14.24 -5.72
CA GLU A 107 6.02 -13.61 -6.64
C GLU A 107 5.44 -13.49 -8.05
N HIS A 108 4.82 -14.55 -8.54
CA HIS A 108 4.25 -14.58 -9.89
C HIS A 108 3.10 -13.58 -10.03
N LEU A 109 2.19 -13.52 -9.06
CA LEU A 109 1.07 -12.59 -9.07
C LEU A 109 1.53 -11.13 -8.98
N ILE A 110 2.57 -10.85 -8.20
CA ILE A 110 3.18 -9.52 -8.12
C ILE A 110 3.81 -9.14 -9.47
N GLU A 111 4.57 -10.04 -10.09
CA GLU A 111 5.17 -9.79 -11.41
C GLU A 111 4.11 -9.50 -12.46
N MET A 112 3.03 -10.29 -12.50
CA MET A 112 1.90 -10.07 -13.40
C MET A 112 1.24 -8.70 -13.15
N LEU A 113 1.07 -8.31 -11.90
CA LEU A 113 0.50 -7.01 -11.55
C LEU A 113 1.33 -5.88 -12.15
N PHE A 114 2.65 -5.87 -11.92
CA PHE A 114 3.51 -4.79 -12.37
C PHE A 114 3.76 -4.79 -13.88
N GLU A 115 3.61 -5.92 -14.57
CA GLU A 115 3.61 -5.97 -16.03
C GLU A 115 2.46 -5.17 -16.65
N ASN A 116 1.36 -5.01 -15.92
CA ASN A 116 0.15 -4.32 -16.38
C ASN A 116 0.01 -2.89 -15.82
N VAL A 117 0.97 -2.42 -15.06
CA VAL A 117 0.99 -1.05 -14.53
C VAL A 117 2.09 -0.27 -15.25
N SER A 118 1.73 0.88 -15.82
CA SER A 118 2.68 1.69 -16.58
C SER A 118 3.39 2.72 -15.72
N GLY A 119 4.60 3.07 -16.11
CA GLY A 119 5.37 4.15 -15.50
C GLY A 119 6.08 3.79 -14.20
N ILE A 120 6.03 2.54 -13.77
CA ILE A 120 6.65 2.07 -12.54
C ILE A 120 7.34 0.72 -12.77
N THR A 121 8.47 0.50 -12.11
CA THR A 121 9.26 -0.72 -12.24
C THR A 121 9.43 -1.39 -10.88
N LEU A 122 9.08 -2.67 -10.81
CA LEU A 122 9.34 -3.50 -9.63
C LEU A 122 10.85 -3.68 -9.46
N GLU A 123 11.38 -3.29 -8.30
CA GLU A 123 12.81 -3.40 -8.01
C GLU A 123 13.13 -4.56 -7.09
N GLU A 124 12.33 -4.78 -6.04
CA GLU A 124 12.59 -5.79 -5.03
C GLU A 124 11.31 -6.49 -4.58
N MET A 125 11.43 -7.77 -4.31
CA MET A 125 10.44 -8.57 -3.60
C MET A 125 11.15 -9.40 -2.53
N TRP A 126 10.55 -9.48 -1.34
CA TRP A 126 11.06 -10.39 -0.30
C TRP A 126 9.92 -10.88 0.58
N VAL A 127 10.13 -12.04 1.19
CA VAL A 127 9.14 -12.67 2.06
C VAL A 127 9.58 -12.54 3.51
N THR A 128 8.66 -12.13 4.38
CA THR A 128 8.87 -12.06 5.82
C THR A 128 7.87 -12.95 6.55
N GLU A 129 8.23 -13.36 7.77
CA GLU A 129 7.35 -14.16 8.63
C GLU A 129 6.68 -13.27 9.67
N ASP A 130 5.41 -13.56 9.96
CA ASP A 130 4.70 -12.86 11.03
C ASP A 130 5.14 -13.42 12.38
N ARG A 131 5.85 -12.60 13.15
CA ARG A 131 6.40 -13.00 14.45
C ARG A 131 5.40 -12.88 15.60
N ARG A 132 4.21 -12.34 15.36
CA ARG A 132 3.25 -12.06 16.43
C ARG A 132 2.44 -13.26 16.88
N VAL A 133 2.43 -14.29 16.10
CA VAL A 133 1.65 -15.52 16.39
C VAL A 133 2.45 -16.73 15.92
N THR A 134 2.26 -17.86 16.59
CA THR A 134 2.79 -19.19 16.23
C THR A 134 2.31 -19.70 14.86
N ASN A 135 1.84 -18.81 13.99
CA ASN A 135 1.25 -19.14 12.71
C ASN A 135 2.23 -18.99 11.56
N GLU A 136 2.09 -19.89 10.62
CA GLU A 136 2.79 -19.98 9.34
C GLU A 136 2.48 -18.80 8.39
N ASN A 137 2.02 -17.66 8.90
CA ASN A 137 1.67 -16.50 8.07
C ASN A 137 2.93 -15.80 7.58
N LYS A 138 3.12 -15.86 6.28
CA LYS A 138 4.17 -15.13 5.59
C LYS A 138 3.59 -13.92 4.90
N TRP A 139 4.42 -12.91 4.73
CA TRP A 139 4.11 -11.68 4.02
C TRP A 139 5.05 -11.55 2.83
N ILE A 140 4.51 -11.10 1.69
CA ILE A 140 5.34 -10.66 0.58
C ILE A 140 5.39 -9.14 0.59
N ASN A 141 6.60 -8.62 0.48
CA ASN A 141 6.90 -7.19 0.48
C ASN A 141 7.45 -6.81 -0.89
N ILE A 142 7.09 -5.64 -1.38
CA ILE A 142 7.61 -5.13 -2.65
C ILE A 142 8.10 -3.70 -2.52
N LEU A 143 9.13 -3.39 -3.31
CA LEU A 143 9.53 -2.03 -3.63
C LEU A 143 9.46 -1.84 -5.14
N ALA A 144 8.80 -0.78 -5.55
CA ALA A 144 8.71 -0.40 -6.95
C ALA A 144 9.06 1.08 -7.09
N ARG A 145 9.68 1.45 -8.20
CA ARG A 145 10.16 2.81 -8.43
C ARG A 145 9.51 3.42 -9.65
N LYS A 146 9.00 4.64 -9.49
CA LYS A 146 8.48 5.43 -10.59
C LYS A 146 9.60 5.74 -11.58
N ASN A 147 9.36 5.49 -12.85
CA ASN A 147 10.32 5.79 -13.92
C ASN A 147 10.59 7.30 -13.99
N LEU A 148 11.78 7.66 -14.47
CA LEU A 148 12.21 9.06 -14.59
C LEU A 148 11.36 9.83 -15.59
N LYS A 149 10.91 9.16 -16.66
CA LYS A 149 10.03 9.72 -17.69
C LYS A 149 8.95 8.72 -18.05
N PRO A 150 7.78 9.21 -18.47
CA PRO A 150 6.72 8.32 -18.97
C PRO A 150 7.15 7.57 -20.23
#